data_1a7767675b0c60c8525c6040e1d3c96d
#
_entry.id   1a7767675b0c60c8525c6040e1d3c96d
#
_cell.length_a   1.000
_cell.length_b   1.000
_cell.length_c   1.000
_cell.angle_alpha   90.00
_cell.angle_beta   90.00
_cell.angle_gamma   90.00
#
_symmetry.space_group_name_H-M   'P 1'
#
loop_
_entity.id
_entity.type
_entity.pdbx_description
1 polymer ?
#
loop_
_entity_poly.entity_id
_entity_poly.type
_entity_poly.pdbx_seq_one_letter_code
_entity_poly.pdbx_strand_id
1 'polypeptide(L)'
;EKNIFGLSPDKISNLGIGRTFQKLKPFADQTLLENVMIGAFVKEKNIKKARDRALEIIDFVDLIEKRHHFAKELSTGQRKRLEMARAMAIEPKLLLMDEVTGGVDQKTIPDLVELIKKLKKTGVTIITIEHNINIIMEISDNVLALDQGKSIAFGPPREIQKNKQVIDSYLGTF
;
A
#
# COMPACT_ATOMS: atom_id res chain seq x y z
N GLU A 1 -16.41 -17.31 6.53
CA GLU A 1 -15.13 -16.82 7.10
C GLU A 1 -14.09 -17.92 6.98
N LYS A 2 -12.88 -17.57 6.54
CA LYS A 2 -11.76 -18.52 6.43
C LYS A 2 -10.68 -18.11 7.42
N ASN A 3 -10.33 -19.02 8.33
CA ASN A 3 -9.22 -18.78 9.25
C ASN A 3 -7.90 -18.82 8.48
N ILE A 4 -7.08 -17.79 8.64
CA ILE A 4 -5.76 -17.64 8.00
C ILE A 4 -4.59 -17.90 8.96
N PHE A 5 -4.88 -18.18 10.23
CA PHE A 5 -3.85 -18.44 11.22
C PHE A 5 -3.01 -19.68 10.85
N GLY A 6 -1.70 -19.54 10.89
CA GLY A 6 -0.77 -20.61 10.53
C GLY A 6 -0.63 -20.91 9.03
N LEU A 7 -1.31 -20.15 8.14
CA LEU A 7 -1.10 -20.29 6.71
C LEU A 7 0.24 -19.67 6.28
N SER A 8 0.89 -20.31 5.31
CA SER A 8 2.10 -19.77 4.67
C SER A 8 1.78 -18.51 3.86
N PRO A 9 2.76 -17.59 3.65
CA PRO A 9 2.54 -16.33 2.93
C PRO A 9 1.98 -16.52 1.51
N ASP A 10 2.41 -17.56 0.80
CA ASP A 10 1.90 -17.89 -0.53
C ASP A 10 0.40 -18.24 -0.50
N LYS A 11 -0.05 -19.00 0.50
CA LYS A 11 -1.47 -19.32 0.69
C LYS A 11 -2.29 -18.07 1.03
N ILE A 12 -1.75 -17.18 1.85
CA ILE A 12 -2.40 -15.90 2.21
C ILE A 12 -2.52 -15.03 0.96
N SER A 13 -1.45 -14.90 0.16
CA SER A 13 -1.45 -14.16 -1.10
C SER A 13 -2.49 -14.72 -2.10
N ASN A 14 -2.57 -16.05 -2.23
CA ASN A 14 -3.58 -16.71 -3.07
C ASN A 14 -5.03 -16.45 -2.63
N LEU A 15 -5.27 -16.15 -1.35
CA LEU A 15 -6.57 -15.73 -0.83
C LEU A 15 -6.92 -14.28 -1.18
N GLY A 16 -6.00 -13.53 -1.79
CA GLY A 16 -6.20 -12.14 -2.19
C GLY A 16 -5.86 -11.14 -1.08
N ILE A 17 -4.89 -11.47 -0.21
CA ILE A 17 -4.34 -10.52 0.75
C ILE A 17 -2.96 -10.09 0.26
N GLY A 18 -2.86 -8.81 -0.14
CA GLY A 18 -1.61 -8.16 -0.52
C GLY A 18 -1.02 -7.39 0.65
N ARG A 19 0.30 -7.22 0.64
CA ARG A 19 1.01 -6.41 1.64
C ARG A 19 2.14 -5.63 0.99
N THR A 20 2.28 -4.34 1.35
CA THR A 20 3.51 -3.58 1.17
C THR A 20 4.37 -3.69 2.42
N PHE A 21 5.67 -3.38 2.30
CA PHE A 21 6.60 -3.47 3.41
C PHE A 21 7.21 -2.11 3.71
N GLN A 22 7.42 -1.80 4.98
CA GLN A 22 8.10 -0.57 5.43
C GLN A 22 9.50 -0.44 4.80
N LYS A 23 10.28 -1.53 4.81
CA LYS A 23 11.55 -1.60 4.09
C LYS A 23 11.32 -2.05 2.66
N LEU A 24 11.50 -1.14 1.72
CA LEU A 24 11.40 -1.42 0.28
C LEU A 24 12.40 -2.50 -0.13
N LYS A 25 11.91 -3.63 -0.64
CA LYS A 25 12.73 -4.74 -1.12
C LYS A 25 12.30 -5.16 -2.54
N PRO A 26 12.41 -4.27 -3.53
CA PRO A 26 12.23 -4.69 -4.91
C PRO A 26 13.37 -5.60 -5.33
N PHE A 27 13.15 -6.39 -6.37
CA PHE A 27 14.23 -7.10 -7.06
C PHE A 27 15.07 -6.06 -7.80
N ALA A 28 16.17 -5.64 -7.19
CA ALA A 28 16.95 -4.47 -7.57
C ALA A 28 17.50 -4.52 -9.00
N ASP A 29 17.93 -5.72 -9.44
CA ASP A 29 18.51 -6.00 -10.75
C ASP A 29 17.48 -6.51 -11.78
N GLN A 30 16.20 -6.41 -11.47
CA GLN A 30 15.09 -6.64 -12.38
C GLN A 30 14.45 -5.31 -12.78
N THR A 31 13.88 -5.27 -13.97
CA THR A 31 13.10 -4.12 -14.44
C THR A 31 11.81 -3.94 -13.63
N LEU A 32 11.17 -2.78 -13.74
CA LEU A 32 9.86 -2.56 -13.14
C LEU A 32 8.85 -3.60 -13.64
N LEU A 33 8.85 -3.85 -14.96
CA LEU A 33 7.95 -4.81 -15.57
C LEU A 33 8.13 -6.21 -14.97
N GLU A 34 9.35 -6.70 -14.88
CA GLU A 34 9.66 -8.00 -14.30
C GLU A 34 9.25 -8.06 -12.82
N ASN A 35 9.53 -7.01 -12.05
CA ASN A 35 9.09 -6.91 -10.65
C ASN A 35 7.57 -7.08 -10.49
N VAL A 36 6.77 -6.44 -11.33
CA VAL A 36 5.30 -6.50 -11.25
C VAL A 36 4.77 -7.81 -11.82
N MET A 37 5.39 -8.35 -12.88
CA MET A 37 5.03 -9.66 -13.44
C MET A 37 5.15 -10.78 -12.42
N ILE A 38 6.12 -10.75 -11.50
CA ILE A 38 6.24 -11.76 -10.43
C ILE A 38 4.94 -11.81 -9.59
N GLY A 39 4.33 -10.67 -9.28
CA GLY A 39 3.04 -10.62 -8.60
C GLY A 39 1.91 -11.14 -9.49
N ALA A 40 1.90 -10.77 -10.78
CA ALA A 40 0.88 -11.19 -11.73
C ALA A 40 0.85 -12.70 -11.95
N PHE A 41 1.99 -13.39 -11.87
CA PHE A 41 2.06 -14.85 -11.98
C PHE A 41 1.33 -15.62 -10.88
N VAL A 42 0.96 -14.98 -9.79
CA VAL A 42 0.08 -15.59 -8.76
C VAL A 42 -1.28 -15.94 -9.35
N LYS A 43 -1.78 -15.11 -10.27
CA LYS A 43 -3.11 -15.30 -10.90
C LYS A 43 -3.00 -15.78 -12.33
N GLU A 44 -2.05 -15.29 -13.09
CA GLU A 44 -1.89 -15.55 -14.51
C GLU A 44 -0.69 -16.46 -14.78
N LYS A 45 -0.96 -17.68 -15.26
CA LYS A 45 0.09 -18.62 -15.63
C LYS A 45 0.63 -18.38 -17.05
N ASN A 46 -0.10 -17.65 -17.88
CA ASN A 46 0.31 -17.29 -19.24
C ASN A 46 1.19 -16.04 -19.20
N ILE A 47 2.41 -16.15 -19.71
CA ILE A 47 3.42 -15.06 -19.71
C ILE A 47 2.86 -13.78 -20.38
N LYS A 48 2.16 -13.91 -21.51
CA LYS A 48 1.60 -12.77 -22.23
C LYS A 48 0.56 -12.04 -21.37
N LYS A 49 -0.38 -12.78 -20.79
CA LYS A 49 -1.41 -12.21 -19.91
C LYS A 49 -0.80 -11.59 -18.64
N ALA A 50 0.18 -12.24 -18.03
CA ALA A 50 0.88 -11.70 -16.87
C ALA A 50 1.60 -10.37 -17.22
N ARG A 51 2.21 -10.30 -18.43
CA ARG A 51 2.84 -9.08 -18.93
C ARG A 51 1.82 -7.97 -19.19
N ASP A 52 0.73 -8.28 -19.88
CA ASP A 52 -0.32 -7.29 -20.18
C ASP A 52 -0.89 -6.73 -18.87
N ARG A 53 -1.18 -7.60 -17.91
CA ARG A 53 -1.63 -7.19 -16.57
C ARG A 53 -0.61 -6.34 -15.83
N ALA A 54 0.66 -6.69 -15.89
CA ALA A 54 1.72 -5.92 -15.26
C ALA A 54 1.83 -4.51 -15.87
N LEU A 55 1.70 -4.38 -17.20
CA LEU A 55 1.71 -3.09 -17.89
C LEU A 55 0.53 -2.20 -17.47
N GLU A 56 -0.68 -2.75 -17.38
CA GLU A 56 -1.86 -2.03 -16.89
C GLU A 56 -1.63 -1.47 -15.48
N ILE A 57 -1.03 -2.28 -14.59
CA ILE A 57 -0.77 -1.87 -13.21
C ILE A 57 0.35 -0.82 -13.13
N ILE A 58 1.40 -0.96 -13.94
CA ILE A 58 2.50 0.02 -14.02
C ILE A 58 1.99 1.35 -14.52
N ASP A 59 1.06 1.35 -15.48
CA ASP A 59 0.38 2.55 -15.95
C ASP A 59 -0.50 3.15 -14.84
N PHE A 60 -1.27 2.32 -14.14
CA PHE A 60 -2.11 2.75 -13.01
C PHE A 60 -1.33 3.50 -11.91
N VAL A 61 -0.09 3.10 -11.65
CA VAL A 61 0.78 3.75 -10.66
C VAL A 61 1.67 4.84 -11.24
N ASP A 62 1.42 5.28 -12.48
CA ASP A 62 2.12 6.35 -13.20
C ASP A 62 3.63 6.08 -13.37
N LEU A 63 4.00 4.83 -13.72
CA LEU A 63 5.38 4.41 -13.95
C LEU A 63 5.61 3.80 -15.35
N ILE A 64 4.65 3.91 -16.28
CA ILE A 64 4.71 3.21 -17.58
C ILE A 64 5.97 3.55 -18.38
N GLU A 65 6.39 4.83 -18.37
CA GLU A 65 7.59 5.27 -19.06
C GLU A 65 8.88 4.65 -18.51
N LYS A 66 8.83 4.17 -17.26
CA LYS A 66 9.97 3.55 -16.57
C LYS A 66 9.91 2.02 -16.53
N ARG A 67 8.99 1.40 -17.26
CA ARG A 67 8.76 -0.06 -17.24
C ARG A 67 10.01 -0.92 -17.50
N HIS A 68 10.97 -0.38 -18.26
CA HIS A 68 12.23 -1.05 -18.60
C HIS A 68 13.43 -0.61 -17.74
N HIS A 69 13.26 0.37 -16.84
CA HIS A 69 14.31 0.74 -15.90
C HIS A 69 14.46 -0.32 -14.82
N PHE A 70 15.67 -0.49 -14.30
CA PHE A 70 15.91 -1.35 -13.16
C PHE A 70 15.36 -0.73 -11.86
N ALA A 71 14.88 -1.56 -10.95
CA ALA A 71 14.29 -1.07 -9.69
C ALA A 71 15.30 -0.32 -8.81
N LYS A 72 16.59 -0.60 -8.92
CA LYS A 72 17.67 0.13 -8.23
C LYS A 72 17.82 1.58 -8.66
N GLU A 73 17.38 1.94 -9.87
CA GLU A 73 17.48 3.28 -10.46
C GLU A 73 16.35 4.22 -10.01
N LEU A 74 15.35 3.68 -9.33
CA LEU A 74 14.18 4.43 -8.93
C LEU A 74 14.43 5.32 -7.70
N SER A 75 13.81 6.50 -7.67
CA SER A 75 13.69 7.32 -6.47
C SER A 75 12.86 6.62 -5.39
N THR A 76 12.92 7.10 -4.14
CA THR A 76 12.14 6.53 -3.03
C THR A 76 10.65 6.53 -3.33
N GLY A 77 10.08 7.63 -3.82
CA GLY A 77 8.66 7.72 -4.19
C GLY A 77 8.29 6.73 -5.31
N GLN A 78 9.14 6.58 -6.33
CA GLN A 78 8.93 5.61 -7.40
C GLN A 78 9.01 4.16 -6.90
N ARG A 79 9.91 3.86 -5.96
CA ARG A 79 9.98 2.54 -5.32
C ARG A 79 8.72 2.24 -4.50
N LYS A 80 8.14 3.23 -3.80
CA LYS A 80 6.85 3.08 -3.09
C LYS A 80 5.72 2.75 -4.07
N ARG A 81 5.65 3.45 -5.21
CA ARG A 81 4.69 3.14 -6.28
C ARG A 81 4.90 1.73 -6.85
N LEU A 82 6.16 1.31 -7.07
CA LEU A 82 6.48 -0.04 -7.52
C LEU A 82 6.03 -1.11 -6.51
N GLU A 83 6.20 -0.89 -5.22
CA GLU A 83 5.69 -1.83 -4.19
C GLU A 83 4.17 -1.94 -4.21
N MET A 84 3.47 -0.82 -4.34
CA MET A 84 2.02 -0.83 -4.51
C MET A 84 1.63 -1.61 -5.76
N ALA A 85 2.32 -1.40 -6.89
CA ALA A 85 2.10 -2.13 -8.13
C ALA A 85 2.27 -3.65 -7.95
N ARG A 86 3.33 -4.07 -7.28
CA ARG A 86 3.58 -5.50 -6.98
C ARG A 86 2.48 -6.10 -6.11
N ALA A 87 2.03 -5.35 -5.09
CA ALA A 87 0.95 -5.79 -4.22
C ALA A 87 -0.42 -5.81 -4.93
N MET A 88 -0.63 -4.94 -5.92
CA MET A 88 -1.84 -4.94 -6.75
C MET A 88 -1.85 -6.09 -7.77
N ALA A 89 -0.68 -6.53 -8.23
CA ALA A 89 -0.56 -7.55 -9.26
C ALA A 89 -1.12 -8.92 -8.86
N ILE A 90 -1.25 -9.19 -7.56
CA ILE A 90 -1.92 -10.39 -7.05
C ILE A 90 -3.46 -10.27 -7.03
N GLU A 91 -4.04 -9.17 -7.53
CA GLU A 91 -5.48 -8.87 -7.48
C GLU A 91 -6.05 -8.98 -6.04
N PRO A 92 -5.55 -8.15 -5.13
CA PRO A 92 -5.93 -8.28 -3.73
C PRO A 92 -7.38 -7.86 -3.50
N LYS A 93 -8.06 -8.55 -2.59
CA LYS A 93 -9.33 -8.13 -1.98
C LYS A 93 -9.06 -7.23 -0.76
N LEU A 94 -7.93 -7.49 -0.10
CA LEU A 94 -7.45 -6.73 1.05
C LEU A 94 -5.97 -6.39 0.82
N LEU A 95 -5.65 -5.11 0.94
CA LEU A 95 -4.28 -4.60 0.86
C LEU A 95 -3.86 -4.03 2.22
N LEU A 96 -2.78 -4.57 2.77
CA LEU A 96 -2.16 -4.09 3.99
C LEU A 96 -1.00 -3.17 3.59
N MET A 97 -1.02 -1.93 4.04
CA MET A 97 0.01 -0.93 3.76
C MET A 97 0.66 -0.44 5.04
N ASP A 98 2.00 -0.38 5.03
CA ASP A 98 2.79 -0.01 6.19
C ASP A 98 3.69 1.17 5.84
N GLU A 99 3.37 2.36 6.38
CA GLU A 99 4.07 3.63 6.20
C GLU A 99 4.43 3.93 4.73
N VAL A 100 3.41 3.97 3.87
CA VAL A 100 3.61 4.19 2.41
C VAL A 100 4.28 5.53 2.13
N THR A 101 4.02 6.55 2.95
CA THR A 101 4.59 7.88 2.80
C THR A 101 5.92 8.07 3.54
N GLY A 102 6.35 7.09 4.33
CA GLY A 102 7.59 7.16 5.10
C GLY A 102 8.84 7.25 4.22
N GLY A 103 9.72 8.21 4.54
CA GLY A 103 11.00 8.41 3.83
C GLY A 103 10.87 9.01 2.42
N VAL A 104 9.69 9.50 2.05
CA VAL A 104 9.44 10.19 0.78
C VAL A 104 9.53 11.69 0.99
N ASP A 105 10.03 12.40 -0.02
CA ASP A 105 10.08 13.86 0.03
C ASP A 105 8.67 14.47 0.05
N GLN A 106 8.54 15.63 0.72
CA GLN A 106 7.26 16.31 0.95
C GLN A 106 6.48 16.61 -0.35
N LYS A 107 7.20 16.84 -1.46
CA LYS A 107 6.57 17.20 -2.75
C LYS A 107 5.91 15.98 -3.41
N THR A 108 6.40 14.79 -3.12
CA THR A 108 5.90 13.52 -3.69
C THR A 108 4.73 12.94 -2.88
N ILE A 109 4.56 13.34 -1.60
CA ILE A 109 3.49 12.82 -0.73
C ILE A 109 2.08 13.01 -1.33
N PRO A 110 1.69 14.19 -1.85
CA PRO A 110 0.36 14.39 -2.42
C PRO A 110 0.04 13.38 -3.55
N ASP A 111 1.01 13.11 -4.41
CA ASP A 111 0.82 12.16 -5.51
C ASP A 111 0.60 10.71 -5.01
N LEU A 112 1.28 10.32 -3.92
CA LEU A 112 1.05 9.01 -3.29
C LEU A 112 -0.33 8.95 -2.61
N VAL A 113 -0.77 10.01 -1.98
CA VAL A 113 -2.11 10.13 -1.39
C VAL A 113 -3.19 9.99 -2.46
N GLU A 114 -3.04 10.68 -3.59
CA GLU A 114 -3.97 10.55 -4.71
C GLU A 114 -3.95 9.12 -5.32
N LEU A 115 -2.79 8.48 -5.40
CA LEU A 115 -2.69 7.10 -5.83
C LEU A 115 -3.45 6.15 -4.88
N ILE A 116 -3.35 6.35 -3.56
CA ILE A 116 -4.11 5.56 -2.56
C ILE A 116 -5.62 5.78 -2.74
N LYS A 117 -6.05 7.02 -2.95
CA LYS A 117 -7.46 7.33 -3.23
C LYS A 117 -7.95 6.69 -4.53
N LYS A 118 -7.13 6.72 -5.58
CA LYS A 118 -7.39 6.05 -6.86
C LYS A 118 -7.52 4.53 -6.66
N LEU A 119 -6.64 3.94 -5.86
CA LEU A 119 -6.68 2.52 -5.51
C LEU A 119 -7.96 2.17 -4.73
N LYS A 120 -8.33 2.96 -3.72
CA LYS A 120 -9.57 2.78 -2.96
C LYS A 120 -10.81 2.74 -3.86
N LYS A 121 -10.87 3.55 -4.92
CA LYS A 121 -11.97 3.57 -5.89
C LYS A 121 -12.09 2.27 -6.71
N THR A 122 -11.07 1.42 -6.75
CA THR A 122 -11.15 0.11 -7.42
C THR A 122 -11.94 -0.95 -6.62
N GLY A 123 -12.37 -0.62 -5.39
CA GLY A 123 -13.12 -1.53 -4.52
C GLY A 123 -12.25 -2.44 -3.64
N VAL A 124 -10.93 -2.26 -3.67
CA VAL A 124 -10.02 -2.98 -2.78
C VAL A 124 -10.17 -2.44 -1.36
N THR A 125 -10.34 -3.33 -0.39
CA THR A 125 -10.28 -2.94 1.03
C THR A 125 -8.83 -2.65 1.41
N ILE A 126 -8.58 -1.52 2.06
CA ILE A 126 -7.24 -1.10 2.45
C ILE A 126 -7.19 -0.96 3.98
N ILE A 127 -6.19 -1.59 4.59
CA ILE A 127 -5.78 -1.30 5.97
C ILE A 127 -4.39 -0.67 5.87
N THR A 128 -4.26 0.57 6.33
CA THR A 128 -2.97 1.26 6.33
C THR A 128 -2.57 1.69 7.73
N ILE A 129 -1.28 1.58 8.01
CA ILE A 129 -0.65 2.13 9.20
C ILE A 129 0.17 3.33 8.74
N GLU A 130 -0.06 4.47 9.34
CA GLU A 130 0.65 5.72 9.06
C GLU A 130 0.83 6.50 10.34
N HIS A 131 1.93 7.23 10.45
CA HIS A 131 2.21 8.12 11.58
C HIS A 131 1.84 9.57 11.29
N ASN A 132 1.56 9.92 10.02
CA ASN A 132 1.10 11.25 9.65
C ASN A 132 -0.43 11.33 9.75
N ILE A 133 -0.89 11.99 10.82
CA ILE A 133 -2.32 12.12 11.12
C ILE A 133 -3.09 12.76 9.96
N ASN A 134 -2.53 13.79 9.30
CA ASN A 134 -3.21 14.47 8.21
C ASN A 134 -3.48 13.52 7.04
N ILE A 135 -2.52 12.66 6.71
CA ILE A 135 -2.68 11.66 5.65
C ILE A 135 -3.76 10.66 6.02
N ILE A 136 -3.70 10.09 7.24
CA ILE A 136 -4.73 9.14 7.72
C ILE A 136 -6.12 9.76 7.63
N MET A 137 -6.28 11.01 8.09
CA MET A 137 -7.57 11.69 8.08
C MET A 137 -8.09 11.96 6.66
N GLU A 138 -7.19 12.10 5.69
CA GLU A 138 -7.53 12.37 4.29
C GLU A 138 -7.94 11.11 3.50
N ILE A 139 -7.32 9.94 3.80
CA ILE A 139 -7.53 8.74 2.99
C ILE A 139 -8.49 7.72 3.61
N SER A 140 -8.74 7.79 4.94
CA SER A 140 -9.46 6.74 5.67
C SER A 140 -10.97 6.99 5.72
N ASP A 141 -11.76 5.90 5.71
CA ASP A 141 -13.18 5.93 6.06
C ASP A 141 -13.38 5.80 7.57
N ASN A 142 -12.56 4.97 8.21
CA ASN A 142 -12.51 4.80 9.65
C ASN A 142 -11.05 4.76 10.12
N VAL A 143 -10.81 5.25 11.30
CA VAL A 143 -9.51 5.28 11.96
C VAL A 143 -9.59 4.52 13.27
N LEU A 144 -8.64 3.62 13.49
CA LEU A 144 -8.38 2.98 14.76
C LEU A 144 -7.15 3.63 15.39
N ALA A 145 -7.32 4.33 16.50
CA ALA A 145 -6.21 4.90 17.26
C ALA A 145 -5.75 3.89 18.34
N LEU A 146 -4.45 3.66 18.37
CA LEU A 146 -3.81 2.73 19.31
C LEU A 146 -2.81 3.50 20.18
N ASP A 147 -2.85 3.28 21.48
CA ASP A 147 -1.83 3.75 22.41
C ASP A 147 -1.32 2.58 23.25
N GLN A 148 -0.01 2.36 23.27
CA GLN A 148 0.66 1.26 23.96
C GLN A 148 0.01 -0.12 23.71
N GLY A 149 -0.43 -0.36 22.46
CA GLY A 149 -1.08 -1.60 22.02
C GLY A 149 -2.56 -1.72 22.42
N LYS A 150 -3.16 -0.70 23.02
CA LYS A 150 -4.59 -0.66 23.38
C LYS A 150 -5.35 0.24 22.43
N SER A 151 -6.55 -0.19 22.01
CA SER A 151 -7.47 0.67 21.26
C SER A 151 -8.01 1.76 22.19
N ILE A 152 -7.78 3.03 21.80
CA ILE A 152 -8.28 4.20 22.53
C ILE A 152 -9.47 4.87 21.83
N ALA A 153 -9.57 4.71 20.50
CA ALA A 153 -10.72 5.20 19.73
C ALA A 153 -10.86 4.46 18.40
N PHE A 154 -12.10 4.35 17.92
CA PHE A 154 -12.42 3.83 16.58
C PHE A 154 -13.61 4.58 16.01
N GLY A 155 -13.51 5.06 14.77
CA GLY A 155 -14.60 5.75 14.09
C GLY A 155 -14.15 6.58 12.90
N PRO A 156 -15.07 7.39 12.33
CA PRO A 156 -14.76 8.28 11.22
C PRO A 156 -13.67 9.32 11.60
N PRO A 157 -12.84 9.76 10.64
CA PRO A 157 -11.77 10.72 10.89
C PRO A 157 -12.21 11.96 11.67
N ARG A 158 -13.37 12.51 11.35
CA ARG A 158 -13.90 13.74 12.01
C ARG A 158 -14.19 13.56 13.50
N GLU A 159 -14.55 12.35 13.94
CA GLU A 159 -14.78 12.03 15.35
C GLU A 159 -13.46 11.78 16.07
N ILE A 160 -12.54 11.07 15.41
CA ILE A 160 -11.22 10.76 15.96
C ILE A 160 -10.41 12.04 16.22
N GLN A 161 -10.46 13.03 15.33
CA GLN A 161 -9.79 14.33 15.52
C GLN A 161 -10.26 15.10 16.76
N LYS A 162 -11.47 14.85 17.23
CA LYS A 162 -12.07 15.52 18.39
C LYS A 162 -11.97 14.71 19.68
N ASN A 163 -11.50 13.47 19.57
CA ASN A 163 -11.39 12.59 20.72
C ASN A 163 -10.25 13.04 21.63
N LYS A 164 -10.58 13.36 22.89
CA LYS A 164 -9.62 13.87 23.87
C LYS A 164 -8.45 12.93 24.11
N GLN A 165 -8.71 11.62 24.24
CA GLN A 165 -7.65 10.62 24.46
C GLN A 165 -6.68 10.58 23.28
N VAL A 166 -7.19 10.69 22.04
CA VAL A 166 -6.33 10.73 20.85
C VAL A 166 -5.50 12.01 20.81
N ILE A 167 -6.12 13.15 21.13
CA ILE A 167 -5.40 14.45 21.20
C ILE A 167 -4.28 14.35 22.23
N ASP A 168 -4.56 13.90 23.44
CA ASP A 168 -3.59 13.79 24.52
C ASP A 168 -2.44 12.81 24.17
N SER A 169 -2.73 11.68 23.48
CA SER A 169 -1.72 10.66 23.15
C SER A 169 -0.85 11.01 21.94
N TYR A 170 -1.40 11.69 20.93
CA TYR A 170 -0.72 11.90 19.64
C TYR A 170 -0.31 13.36 19.38
N LEU A 171 -1.03 14.33 19.93
CA LEU A 171 -0.77 15.76 19.70
C LEU A 171 -0.13 16.44 20.90
N GLY A 172 -0.14 15.77 22.06
CA GLY A 172 0.34 16.32 23.33
C GLY A 172 -0.64 17.32 23.93
N THR A 173 -0.63 17.45 25.25
CA THR A 173 -1.24 18.58 25.95
C THR A 173 -0.34 19.80 25.73
N PHE A 174 -0.80 20.77 24.94
CA PHE A 174 -0.22 22.12 24.94
C PHE A 174 -0.63 22.88 26.19
#